data_907ce1dd15bf2e1b6be048d200469eda
#
_entry.id   907ce1dd15bf2e1b6be048d200469eda
#
_cell.length_a   1.000
_cell.length_b   1.000
_cell.length_c   1.000
_cell.angle_alpha   90.00
_cell.angle_beta   90.00
_cell.angle_gamma   90.00
#
_symmetry.space_group_name_H-M   'P 1'
#
loop_
_entity.id
_entity.type
_entity.pdbx_description
1 polymer ?
#
loop_
_entity_poly.entity_id
_entity_poly.type
_entity_poly.pdbx_seq_one_letter_code
_entity_poly.pdbx_strand_id
1 'polypeptide(L)'
;MTITEVLLAEHAVFHNLFDHAERAVPKLKAVGEVRSFARLMESLLAAHSRTEEELLVQPLEHCLEQIGHCELFHQEHEEIDDNLRQAQSAKNLKQARLCLLAAVAASRKHFDKEERIVFPLAEKHLKARTLTGLFNAWKQQRNRASP
;
A
#
# COMPACT_ATOMS: atom_id res chain seq x y z
N MET A 1 -13.67 -14.99 6.73
CA MET A 1 -12.50 -14.19 6.32
C MET A 1 -12.37 -12.97 7.22
N THR A 2 -11.17 -12.60 7.58
CA THR A 2 -10.82 -11.46 8.44
C THR A 2 -10.23 -10.33 7.62
N ILE A 3 -10.10 -9.14 8.23
CA ILE A 3 -9.47 -7.99 7.57
C ILE A 3 -7.98 -8.27 7.26
N THR A 4 -7.27 -8.93 8.16
CA THR A 4 -5.86 -9.28 7.96
C THR A 4 -5.66 -10.26 6.80
N GLU A 5 -6.54 -11.25 6.67
CA GLU A 5 -6.48 -12.21 5.54
C GLU A 5 -6.73 -11.53 4.20
N VAL A 6 -7.68 -10.59 4.11
CA VAL A 6 -7.95 -9.92 2.84
C VAL A 6 -6.88 -8.89 2.48
N LEU A 7 -6.32 -8.17 3.45
CA LEU A 7 -5.20 -7.26 3.19
C LEU A 7 -3.94 -8.04 2.75
N LEU A 8 -3.67 -9.18 3.36
CA LEU A 8 -2.60 -10.07 2.92
C LEU A 8 -2.82 -10.57 1.47
N ALA A 9 -4.06 -10.85 1.10
CA ALA A 9 -4.39 -11.21 -0.29
C ALA A 9 -4.19 -10.02 -1.26
N GLU A 10 -4.53 -8.79 -0.86
CA GLU A 10 -4.21 -7.58 -1.64
C GLU A 10 -2.69 -7.41 -1.80
N HIS A 11 -1.90 -7.63 -0.73
CA HIS A 11 -0.44 -7.59 -0.80
C HIS A 11 0.12 -8.58 -1.82
N ALA A 12 -0.43 -9.80 -1.90
CA ALA A 12 0.00 -10.78 -2.90
C ALA A 12 -0.22 -10.26 -4.34
N VAL A 13 -1.34 -9.58 -4.59
CA VAL A 13 -1.60 -8.94 -5.89
C VAL A 13 -0.61 -7.80 -6.16
N PHE A 14 -0.34 -6.96 -5.16
CA PHE A 14 0.64 -5.88 -5.28
C PHE A 14 2.06 -6.40 -5.51
N HIS A 15 2.48 -7.47 -4.85
CA HIS A 15 3.78 -8.09 -5.10
C HIS A 15 3.93 -8.55 -6.55
N ASN A 16 2.87 -9.12 -7.15
CA ASN A 16 2.88 -9.45 -8.59
C ASN A 16 3.00 -8.20 -9.47
N LEU A 17 2.30 -7.11 -9.11
CA LEU A 17 2.42 -5.84 -9.81
C LEU A 17 3.84 -5.25 -9.69
N PHE A 18 4.45 -5.32 -8.50
CA PHE A 18 5.81 -4.86 -8.26
C PHE A 18 6.85 -5.68 -9.04
N ASP A 19 6.70 -7.00 -9.09
CA ASP A 19 7.55 -7.87 -9.91
C ASP A 19 7.46 -7.48 -11.39
N HIS A 20 6.26 -7.20 -11.88
CA HIS A 20 6.06 -6.71 -13.24
C HIS A 20 6.72 -5.35 -13.46
N ALA A 21 6.54 -4.40 -12.53
CA ALA A 21 7.15 -3.07 -12.61
C ALA A 21 8.69 -3.14 -12.67
N GLU A 22 9.31 -3.94 -11.81
CA GLU A 22 10.77 -4.12 -11.78
C GLU A 22 11.32 -4.68 -13.08
N ARG A 23 10.57 -5.54 -13.78
CA ARG A 23 10.97 -6.11 -15.09
C ARG A 23 10.66 -5.18 -16.26
N ALA A 24 9.52 -4.49 -16.24
CA ALA A 24 9.03 -3.72 -17.37
C ALA A 24 9.57 -2.28 -17.39
N VAL A 25 9.59 -1.59 -16.25
CA VAL A 25 9.95 -0.17 -16.16
C VAL A 25 11.33 0.14 -16.74
N PRO A 26 12.39 -0.66 -16.49
CA PRO A 26 13.70 -0.42 -17.12
C PRO A 26 13.70 -0.49 -18.65
N LYS A 27 12.71 -1.14 -19.24
CA LYS A 27 12.59 -1.36 -20.69
C LYS A 27 11.68 -0.35 -21.39
N LEU A 28 10.88 0.41 -20.64
CA LEU A 28 10.01 1.44 -21.19
C LEU A 28 10.86 2.55 -21.84
N LYS A 29 10.44 3.01 -23.01
CA LYS A 29 11.19 3.98 -23.83
C LYS A 29 10.65 5.40 -23.75
N ALA A 30 9.40 5.57 -23.33
CA ALA A 30 8.75 6.87 -23.26
C ALA A 30 8.43 7.26 -21.83
N VAL A 31 8.70 8.50 -21.47
CA VAL A 31 8.39 9.04 -20.14
C VAL A 31 6.89 8.96 -19.83
N GLY A 32 6.03 9.14 -20.85
CA GLY A 32 4.58 9.03 -20.70
C GLY A 32 4.10 7.64 -20.28
N GLU A 33 4.77 6.57 -20.72
CA GLU A 33 4.48 5.19 -20.30
C GLU A 33 4.78 5.00 -18.79
N VAL A 34 5.93 5.50 -18.33
CA VAL A 34 6.31 5.43 -16.92
C VAL A 34 5.36 6.26 -16.06
N ARG A 35 5.00 7.46 -16.49
CA ARG A 35 4.03 8.32 -15.80
C ARG A 35 2.66 7.67 -15.69
N SER A 36 2.19 7.02 -16.77
CA SER A 36 0.92 6.30 -16.79
C SER A 36 0.93 5.13 -15.81
N PHE A 37 2.02 4.37 -15.76
CA PHE A 37 2.20 3.27 -14.82
C PHE A 37 2.21 3.78 -13.36
N ALA A 38 2.93 4.87 -13.09
CA ALA A 38 2.97 5.49 -11.77
C ALA A 38 1.58 5.97 -11.31
N ARG A 39 0.78 6.54 -12.22
CA ARG A 39 -0.60 6.97 -11.93
C ARG A 39 -1.51 5.80 -11.60
N LEU A 40 -1.40 4.70 -12.33
CA LEU A 40 -2.15 3.47 -12.03
C LEU A 40 -1.77 2.94 -10.64
N MET A 41 -0.48 2.84 -10.37
CA MET A 41 0.03 2.35 -9.09
C MET A 41 -0.42 3.24 -7.92
N GLU A 42 -0.37 4.56 -8.09
CA GLU A 42 -0.85 5.53 -7.09
C GLU A 42 -2.34 5.31 -6.78
N SER A 43 -3.17 5.15 -7.80
CA SER A 43 -4.61 4.90 -7.62
C SER A 43 -4.89 3.63 -6.83
N LEU A 44 -4.20 2.54 -7.15
CA LEU A 44 -4.37 1.25 -6.48
C LEU A 44 -3.86 1.29 -5.04
N LEU A 45 -2.67 1.83 -4.81
CA LEU A 45 -2.07 1.95 -3.48
C LEU A 45 -2.85 2.92 -2.59
N ALA A 46 -3.36 4.03 -3.12
CA ALA A 46 -4.18 4.97 -2.36
C ALA A 46 -5.49 4.32 -1.85
N ALA A 47 -6.13 3.49 -2.67
CA ALA A 47 -7.31 2.75 -2.25
C ALA A 47 -6.99 1.74 -1.14
N HIS A 48 -5.86 1.04 -1.24
CA HIS A 48 -5.37 0.10 -0.25
C HIS A 48 -5.02 0.80 1.07
N SER A 49 -4.17 1.84 1.03
CA SER A 49 -3.73 2.60 2.21
C SER A 49 -4.88 3.25 2.97
N ARG A 50 -5.91 3.75 2.25
CA ARG A 50 -7.12 4.29 2.89
C ARG A 50 -7.85 3.22 3.69
N THR A 51 -7.96 2.03 3.13
CA THR A 51 -8.58 0.89 3.81
C THR A 51 -7.81 0.52 5.07
N GLU A 52 -6.50 0.45 4.98
CA GLU A 52 -5.65 0.15 6.14
C GLU A 52 -5.77 1.20 7.23
N GLU A 53 -5.73 2.47 6.87
CA GLU A 53 -5.89 3.56 7.82
C GLU A 53 -7.22 3.46 8.58
N GLU A 54 -8.32 3.30 7.86
CA GLU A 54 -9.67 3.29 8.44
C GLU A 54 -10.00 1.99 9.18
N LEU A 55 -9.59 0.85 8.65
CA LEU A 55 -10.04 -0.45 9.15
C LEU A 55 -9.00 -1.22 9.96
N LEU A 56 -7.75 -0.79 9.95
CA LEU A 56 -6.68 -1.48 10.67
C LEU A 56 -5.92 -0.53 11.61
N VAL A 57 -5.40 0.59 11.12
CA VAL A 57 -4.58 1.51 11.91
C VAL A 57 -5.39 2.17 13.01
N GLN A 58 -6.53 2.76 12.69
CA GLN A 58 -7.38 3.42 13.68
C GLN A 58 -7.81 2.48 14.82
N PRO A 59 -8.29 1.24 14.58
CA PRO A 59 -8.59 0.31 15.66
C PRO A 59 -7.39 -0.12 16.51
N LEU A 60 -6.16 -0.01 15.98
CA LEU A 60 -4.91 -0.40 16.63
C LEU A 60 -4.07 0.79 17.12
N GLU A 61 -4.53 2.02 16.94
CA GLU A 61 -3.76 3.24 17.18
C GLU A 61 -3.02 3.21 18.52
N HIS A 62 -3.73 2.91 19.60
CA HIS A 62 -3.14 2.82 20.93
C HIS A 62 -2.02 1.76 21.03
N CYS A 63 -2.19 0.59 20.41
CA CYS A 63 -1.18 -0.46 20.38
C CYS A 63 0.04 -0.06 19.56
N LEU A 64 -0.19 0.61 18.42
CA LEU A 64 0.87 1.10 17.53
C LEU A 64 1.67 2.23 18.17
N GLU A 65 1.03 3.14 18.92
CA GLU A 65 1.70 4.17 19.70
C GLU A 65 2.62 3.58 20.77
N GLN A 66 2.15 2.55 21.48
CA GLN A 66 2.94 1.88 22.53
C GLN A 66 4.24 1.27 22.01
N ILE A 67 4.26 0.79 20.77
CA ILE A 67 5.45 0.23 20.13
C ILE A 67 6.20 1.23 19.25
N GLY A 68 5.77 2.51 19.21
CA GLY A 68 6.42 3.59 18.44
C GLY A 68 6.28 3.48 16.92
N HIS A 69 5.26 2.78 16.43
CA HIS A 69 5.07 2.52 14.98
C HIS A 69 4.04 3.42 14.31
N CYS A 70 3.24 4.19 15.05
CA CYS A 70 2.17 5.00 14.47
C CYS A 70 2.71 6.08 13.52
N GLU A 71 3.65 6.90 13.98
CA GLU A 71 4.27 7.95 13.16
C GLU A 71 5.08 7.37 11.99
N LEU A 72 5.82 6.30 12.24
CA LEU A 72 6.61 5.63 11.20
C LEU A 72 5.73 5.08 10.08
N PHE A 73 4.55 4.57 10.40
CA PHE A 73 3.57 4.10 9.44
C PHE A 73 3.12 5.22 8.49
N HIS A 74 2.79 6.39 9.02
CA HIS A 74 2.43 7.55 8.21
C HIS A 74 3.58 8.07 7.34
N GLN A 75 4.79 8.14 7.88
CA GLN A 75 6.00 8.54 7.13
C GLN A 75 6.28 7.61 5.95
N GLU A 76 6.07 6.31 6.11
CA GLU A 76 6.26 5.34 5.02
C GLU A 76 5.23 5.51 3.90
N HIS A 77 3.97 5.78 4.23
CA HIS A 77 2.95 6.13 3.24
C HIS A 77 3.31 7.41 2.48
N GLU A 78 3.75 8.45 3.18
CA GLU A 78 4.19 9.70 2.54
C GLU A 78 5.38 9.48 1.60
N GLU A 79 6.35 8.65 1.96
CA GLU A 79 7.50 8.32 1.11
C GLU A 79 7.05 7.65 -0.19
N ILE A 80 6.12 6.70 -0.11
CA ILE A 80 5.56 6.02 -1.28
C ILE A 80 4.83 7.03 -2.18
N ASP A 81 3.95 7.84 -1.61
CA ASP A 81 3.17 8.83 -2.34
C ASP A 81 4.05 9.89 -3.01
N ASP A 82 5.08 10.36 -2.33
CA ASP A 82 6.04 11.33 -2.87
C ASP A 82 6.81 10.78 -4.06
N ASN A 83 7.29 9.54 -3.97
CA ASN A 83 7.98 8.89 -5.09
C ASN A 83 7.05 8.71 -6.30
N LEU A 84 5.79 8.34 -6.08
CA LEU A 84 4.81 8.19 -7.16
C LEU A 84 4.47 9.55 -7.82
N ARG A 85 4.31 10.61 -7.03
CA ARG A 85 4.11 11.97 -7.54
C ARG A 85 5.32 12.46 -8.34
N GLN A 86 6.52 12.24 -7.84
CA GLN A 86 7.76 12.59 -8.54
C GLN A 86 7.92 11.81 -9.84
N ALA A 87 7.55 10.53 -9.89
CA ALA A 87 7.55 9.75 -11.12
C ALA A 87 6.60 10.34 -12.18
N GLN A 88 5.44 10.82 -11.77
CA GLN A 88 4.45 11.44 -12.66
C GLN A 88 4.86 12.82 -13.15
N SER A 89 5.63 13.58 -12.38
CA SER A 89 6.09 14.94 -12.73
C SER A 89 7.53 14.98 -13.28
N ALA A 90 8.23 13.86 -13.35
CA ALA A 90 9.60 13.79 -13.80
C ALA A 90 9.76 14.30 -15.23
N LYS A 91 10.82 15.07 -15.47
CA LYS A 91 11.08 15.73 -16.76
C LYS A 91 11.72 14.80 -17.79
N ASN A 92 12.35 13.72 -17.35
CA ASN A 92 13.02 12.78 -18.22
C ASN A 92 12.78 11.33 -17.81
N LEU A 93 13.01 10.42 -18.75
CA LEU A 93 12.77 9.00 -18.59
C LEU A 93 13.57 8.37 -17.44
N LYS A 94 14.83 8.74 -17.31
CA LYS A 94 15.72 8.22 -16.24
C LYS A 94 15.18 8.54 -14.86
N GLN A 95 14.79 9.79 -14.62
CA GLN A 95 14.25 10.24 -13.34
C GLN A 95 12.89 9.57 -13.06
N ALA A 96 12.01 9.50 -14.05
CA ALA A 96 10.72 8.84 -13.91
C ALA A 96 10.87 7.37 -13.50
N ARG A 97 11.78 6.63 -14.14
CA ARG A 97 12.08 5.24 -13.79
C ARG A 97 12.60 5.11 -12.37
N LEU A 98 13.56 5.95 -11.98
CA LEU A 98 14.14 5.93 -10.63
C LEU A 98 13.09 6.16 -9.55
N CYS A 99 12.23 7.16 -9.73
CA CYS A 99 11.18 7.47 -8.75
C CYS A 99 10.14 6.35 -8.67
N LEU A 100 9.72 5.79 -9.79
CA LEU A 100 8.76 4.69 -9.78
C LEU A 100 9.32 3.44 -9.11
N LEU A 101 10.57 3.06 -9.42
CA LEU A 101 11.22 1.91 -8.78
C LEU A 101 11.51 2.15 -7.30
N ALA A 102 11.78 3.40 -6.90
CA ALA A 102 11.89 3.78 -5.49
C ALA A 102 10.55 3.60 -4.75
N ALA A 103 9.43 3.98 -5.38
CA ALA A 103 8.10 3.73 -4.83
C ALA A 103 7.82 2.22 -4.65
N VAL A 104 8.20 1.40 -5.60
CA VAL A 104 8.09 -0.07 -5.51
C VAL A 104 8.90 -0.61 -4.32
N ALA A 105 10.15 -0.20 -4.18
CA ALA A 105 11.01 -0.63 -3.08
C ALA A 105 10.46 -0.19 -1.71
N ALA A 106 10.00 1.05 -1.59
CA ALA A 106 9.38 1.57 -0.38
C ALA A 106 8.10 0.80 -0.02
N SER A 107 7.26 0.48 -1.01
CA SER A 107 6.04 -0.30 -0.82
C SER A 107 6.32 -1.72 -0.34
N ARG A 108 7.32 -2.40 -0.90
CA ARG A 108 7.72 -3.74 -0.44
C ARG A 108 8.19 -3.74 1.01
N LYS A 109 8.99 -2.75 1.40
CA LYS A 109 9.48 -2.59 2.77
C LYS A 109 8.34 -2.34 3.74
N HIS A 110 7.39 -1.50 3.34
CA HIS A 110 6.21 -1.18 4.13
C HIS A 110 5.32 -2.41 4.33
N PHE A 111 4.99 -3.14 3.28
CA PHE A 111 4.20 -4.38 3.34
C PHE A 111 4.87 -5.46 4.20
N ASP A 112 6.19 -5.64 4.09
CA ASP A 112 6.93 -6.57 4.94
C ASP A 112 6.77 -6.25 6.43
N LYS A 113 6.78 -4.97 6.80
CA LYS A 113 6.53 -4.53 8.16
C LYS A 113 5.11 -4.81 8.63
N GLU A 114 4.12 -4.56 7.79
CA GLU A 114 2.73 -4.84 8.12
C GLU A 114 2.48 -6.33 8.35
N GLU A 115 2.99 -7.16 7.47
CA GLU A 115 2.85 -8.62 7.57
C GLU A 115 3.54 -9.19 8.80
N ARG A 116 4.67 -8.63 9.21
CA ARG A 116 5.44 -9.10 10.37
C ARG A 116 4.99 -8.52 11.70
N ILE A 117 4.45 -7.32 11.72
CA ILE A 117 4.17 -6.58 12.96
C ILE A 117 2.69 -6.22 13.07
N VAL A 118 2.13 -5.52 12.08
CA VAL A 118 0.79 -4.93 12.20
C VAL A 118 -0.31 -5.99 12.15
N PHE A 119 -0.26 -6.90 11.21
CA PHE A 119 -1.27 -7.97 11.10
C PHE A 119 -1.24 -8.91 12.31
N PRO A 120 -0.10 -9.41 12.77
CA PRO A 120 -0.05 -10.19 14.01
C PRO A 120 -0.51 -9.42 15.24
N LEU A 121 -0.23 -8.11 15.30
CA LEU A 121 -0.70 -7.26 16.40
C LEU A 121 -2.24 -7.16 16.38
N ALA A 122 -2.84 -6.98 15.20
CA ALA A 122 -4.29 -6.97 15.04
C ALA A 122 -4.93 -8.27 15.50
N GLU A 123 -4.39 -9.40 15.07
CA GLU A 123 -4.89 -10.73 15.45
C GLU A 123 -4.76 -11.01 16.94
N LYS A 124 -3.74 -10.46 17.60
CA LYS A 124 -3.53 -10.59 19.04
C LYS A 124 -4.50 -9.72 19.87
N HIS A 125 -4.76 -8.49 19.42
CA HIS A 125 -5.47 -7.49 20.24
C HIS A 125 -6.95 -7.31 19.85
N LEU A 126 -7.35 -7.66 18.64
CA LEU A 126 -8.74 -7.57 18.19
C LEU A 126 -9.43 -8.93 18.28
N LYS A 127 -10.68 -8.93 18.75
CA LYS A 127 -11.48 -10.14 18.81
C LYS A 127 -11.80 -10.66 17.39
N ALA A 128 -11.93 -11.96 17.21
CA ALA A 128 -12.30 -12.59 15.95
C ALA A 128 -13.55 -11.96 15.30
N ARG A 129 -14.57 -11.65 16.11
CA ARG A 129 -15.78 -10.97 15.64
C ARG A 129 -15.49 -9.58 15.07
N THR A 130 -14.57 -8.84 15.67
CA THR A 130 -14.13 -7.52 15.19
C THR A 130 -13.41 -7.65 13.86
N LEU A 131 -12.43 -8.56 13.75
CA LEU A 131 -11.69 -8.82 12.52
C LEU A 131 -12.61 -9.19 11.34
N THR A 132 -13.65 -10.01 11.59
CA THR A 132 -14.66 -10.35 10.59
C THR A 132 -15.57 -9.17 10.25
N GLY A 133 -15.93 -8.35 11.24
CA GLY A 133 -16.71 -7.12 11.02
C GLY A 133 -15.98 -6.12 10.13
N LEU A 134 -14.68 -5.94 10.36
CA LEU A 134 -13.81 -5.09 9.54
C LEU A 134 -13.66 -5.63 8.10
N PHE A 135 -13.60 -6.93 7.90
CA PHE A 135 -13.68 -7.54 6.57
C PHE A 135 -14.99 -7.19 5.85
N ASN A 136 -16.13 -7.21 6.54
CA ASN A 136 -17.40 -6.79 5.94
C ASN A 136 -17.41 -5.32 5.56
N ALA A 137 -16.80 -4.46 6.37
CA ALA A 137 -16.62 -3.04 6.05
C ALA A 137 -15.73 -2.85 4.80
N TRP A 138 -14.63 -3.62 4.68
CA TRP A 138 -13.78 -3.65 3.48
C TRP A 138 -14.60 -3.99 2.22
N LYS A 139 -15.45 -5.01 2.26
CA LYS A 139 -16.33 -5.35 1.13
C LYS A 139 -17.23 -4.18 0.71
N GLN A 140 -17.79 -3.48 1.69
CA GLN A 140 -18.63 -2.30 1.40
C GLN A 140 -17.84 -1.17 0.77
N GLN A 141 -16.62 -0.90 1.21
CA GLN A 141 -15.74 0.10 0.59
C GLN A 141 -15.44 -0.25 -0.86
N ARG A 142 -15.07 -1.49 -1.15
CA ARG A 142 -14.75 -1.96 -2.51
C ARG A 142 -15.97 -1.89 -3.44
N ASN A 143 -17.15 -2.25 -2.96
CA ASN A 143 -18.38 -2.19 -3.75
C ASN A 143 -18.82 -0.75 -4.07
N ARG A 144 -18.53 0.23 -3.20
CA ARG A 144 -18.83 1.64 -3.44
C ARG A 144 -17.83 2.32 -4.39
N ALA A 145 -16.64 1.79 -4.51
CA ALA A 145 -15.61 2.29 -5.41
C ALA A 145 -15.84 1.88 -6.87
N SER A 146 -16.79 0.97 -7.12
CA SER A 146 -17.20 0.61 -8.49
C SER A 146 -18.16 1.68 -9.02
N PRO A 147 -17.88 2.28 -10.22
CA PRO A 147 -18.77 3.24 -10.83
C PRO A 147 -20.09 2.62 -11.29
#